data_61b2f0051a367c4dce29a46bb17af2d2
#
_entry.id   61b2f0051a367c4dce29a46bb17af2d2
#
_cell.length_a   1.000
_cell.length_b   1.000
_cell.length_c   1.000
_cell.angle_alpha   90.00
_cell.angle_beta   90.00
_cell.angle_gamma   90.00
#
_symmetry.space_group_name_H-M   'P 1'
#
loop_
_entity.id
_entity.type
_entity.pdbx_description
1 polymer ?
#
loop_
_entity_poly.entity_id
_entity_poly.type
_entity_poly.pdbx_seq_one_letter_code
_entity_poly.pdbx_strand_id
1 'polypeptide(L)'
;MKNLYFSSDEFDKNASENFGLSEKILMENAASKIEIEIRKKLKKHRKILALIGNGNNAADGICALRRLSGDFKCYALFLGKKSNEMLEFQMQIAKKVGVEFIHLFEISDEKYNDRSASLECNEISHEKLVKLLNSSDCIVDAVFGSGFHGDLSPQISYILHEANKTKALKIAVDVPSGLRKNGSTANEIFKAHITVTMGALKLCLYSDMAKDFVGRIKCANLGICEQNFTKNLTQDFLLTKKDLVLPCRNKQNTNKGDFGHVFVSCGDMSGAAEIAGLSAHAIGAGLVSVVSDGELKISPLLMQKKSLNGAKIVVIGCGLGKVDINFNELTDKICVIDADMFYKDELLELLKTNKNMVLTPHPKEFGSLLKICGIGKFSVSEIQNARFEFARNFSLKFPQILVLKGANTIIAYNGKLYIMPLGSSKLAKGGSGDALAGIIAGFIAQGYEILNAAISGVLAHALSVENCKKNDYSINAFDIMDGLKWLRKK
;
A
#
# COMPACT_ATOMS: atom_id res chain seq x y z
N MET A 1 -2.67 -6.08 13.48
CA MET A 1 -1.72 -5.77 12.38
C MET A 1 -1.13 -7.05 11.84
N LYS A 2 -0.61 -7.02 10.61
CA LYS A 2 0.17 -8.10 10.02
C LYS A 2 1.58 -7.60 9.73
N ASN A 3 2.56 -8.48 9.78
CA ASN A 3 3.93 -8.14 9.45
C ASN A 3 4.10 -7.90 7.94
N LEU A 4 4.94 -6.92 7.58
CA LEU A 4 5.41 -6.68 6.23
C LEU A 4 6.92 -6.80 6.21
N TYR A 5 7.45 -7.31 5.11
CA TYR A 5 8.89 -7.54 4.98
C TYR A 5 9.41 -6.84 3.72
N PHE A 6 10.52 -6.15 3.86
CA PHE A 6 11.20 -5.50 2.73
C PHE A 6 11.83 -6.53 1.80
N SER A 7 12.42 -7.59 2.38
CA SER A 7 13.04 -8.70 1.67
C SER A 7 12.61 -10.03 2.25
N SER A 8 12.57 -11.05 1.42
CA SER A 8 12.38 -12.45 1.81
C SER A 8 13.59 -13.34 1.46
N ASP A 9 14.69 -12.75 1.00
CA ASP A 9 15.85 -13.46 0.44
C ASP A 9 16.49 -14.47 1.43
N GLU A 10 16.41 -14.17 2.74
CA GLU A 10 16.96 -15.04 3.79
C GLU A 10 15.95 -16.06 4.34
N PHE A 11 14.68 -15.96 3.99
CA PHE A 11 13.65 -16.80 4.60
C PHE A 11 13.68 -18.23 4.09
N ASP A 12 13.88 -18.43 2.80
CA ASP A 12 14.01 -19.75 2.19
C ASP A 12 15.25 -20.47 2.74
N LYS A 13 16.38 -19.74 2.89
CA LYS A 13 17.59 -20.24 3.52
C LYS A 13 17.36 -20.62 4.97
N ASN A 14 16.68 -19.77 5.74
CA ASN A 14 16.30 -20.07 7.12
C ASN A 14 15.41 -21.33 7.22
N ALA A 15 14.45 -21.48 6.31
CA ALA A 15 13.57 -22.66 6.27
C ALA A 15 14.37 -23.94 5.98
N SER A 16 15.34 -23.88 5.07
CA SER A 16 16.18 -25.01 4.72
C SER A 16 17.17 -25.37 5.84
N GLU A 17 17.96 -24.40 6.32
CA GLU A 17 19.04 -24.64 7.27
C GLU A 17 18.54 -24.99 8.68
N ASN A 18 17.50 -24.31 9.18
CA ASN A 18 17.03 -24.48 10.55
C ASN A 18 15.89 -25.51 10.70
N PHE A 19 15.14 -25.76 9.62
CA PHE A 19 13.96 -26.64 9.69
C PHE A 19 13.99 -27.80 8.69
N GLY A 20 15.03 -27.91 7.86
CA GLY A 20 15.21 -29.01 6.90
C GLY A 20 14.22 -28.98 5.72
N LEU A 21 13.54 -27.85 5.46
CA LEU A 21 12.63 -27.70 4.35
C LEU A 21 13.40 -27.40 3.05
N SER A 22 13.49 -28.40 2.17
CA SER A 22 14.16 -28.20 0.87
C SER A 22 13.40 -27.22 -0.02
N GLU A 23 14.10 -26.57 -0.97
CA GLU A 23 13.48 -25.70 -1.98
C GLU A 23 12.33 -26.39 -2.72
N LYS A 24 12.42 -27.68 -2.98
CA LYS A 24 11.35 -28.47 -3.62
C LYS A 24 10.06 -28.48 -2.79
N ILE A 25 10.17 -28.62 -1.46
CA ILE A 25 9.01 -28.58 -0.56
C ILE A 25 8.38 -27.19 -0.54
N LEU A 26 9.21 -26.14 -0.44
CA LEU A 26 8.74 -24.74 -0.44
C LEU A 26 8.00 -24.43 -1.74
N MET A 27 8.57 -24.83 -2.89
CA MET A 27 8.01 -24.63 -4.23
C MET A 27 6.69 -25.38 -4.44
N GLU A 28 6.57 -26.61 -3.98
CA GLU A 28 5.30 -27.35 -4.07
C GLU A 28 4.17 -26.65 -3.29
N ASN A 29 4.49 -26.09 -2.12
CA ASN A 29 3.52 -25.33 -1.35
C ASN A 29 3.16 -23.99 -2.01
N ALA A 30 4.16 -23.27 -2.59
CA ALA A 30 3.95 -22.06 -3.36
C ALA A 30 3.00 -22.31 -4.55
N ALA A 31 3.31 -23.32 -5.37
CA ALA A 31 2.52 -23.72 -6.53
C ALA A 31 1.11 -24.20 -6.14
N SER A 32 0.96 -24.88 -5.01
CA SER A 32 -0.35 -25.29 -4.48
C SER A 32 -1.27 -24.09 -4.24
N LYS A 33 -0.73 -22.99 -3.73
CA LYS A 33 -1.54 -21.78 -3.52
C LYS A 33 -1.97 -21.12 -4.83
N ILE A 34 -1.10 -21.09 -5.84
CA ILE A 34 -1.42 -20.58 -7.19
C ILE A 34 -2.53 -21.46 -7.79
N GLU A 35 -2.38 -22.79 -7.75
CA GLU A 35 -3.37 -23.75 -8.21
C GLU A 35 -4.74 -23.50 -7.56
N ILE A 36 -4.80 -23.38 -6.23
CA ILE A 36 -6.03 -23.13 -5.48
C ILE A 36 -6.72 -21.84 -5.96
N GLU A 37 -5.99 -20.75 -6.16
CA GLU A 37 -6.59 -19.49 -6.59
C GLU A 37 -7.10 -19.55 -8.05
N ILE A 38 -6.43 -20.32 -8.93
CA ILE A 38 -6.90 -20.57 -10.30
C ILE A 38 -8.18 -21.42 -10.29
N ARG A 39 -8.18 -22.55 -9.58
CA ARG A 39 -9.35 -23.46 -9.49
C ARG A 39 -10.59 -22.80 -8.90
N LYS A 40 -10.43 -21.80 -8.00
CA LYS A 40 -11.56 -21.02 -7.47
C LYS A 40 -12.22 -20.13 -8.53
N LYS A 41 -11.54 -19.81 -9.63
CA LYS A 41 -11.98 -18.83 -10.63
C LYS A 41 -12.31 -19.41 -11.98
N LEU A 42 -11.69 -20.53 -12.32
CA LEU A 42 -11.83 -21.16 -13.64
C LEU A 42 -12.46 -22.55 -13.55
N LYS A 43 -13.30 -22.84 -14.54
CA LYS A 43 -13.81 -24.21 -14.78
C LYS A 43 -12.74 -25.04 -15.48
N LYS A 44 -12.82 -26.38 -15.38
CA LYS A 44 -11.95 -27.31 -16.11
C LYS A 44 -11.93 -27.05 -17.62
N HIS A 45 -10.91 -27.55 -18.30
CA HIS A 45 -10.67 -27.48 -19.74
C HIS A 45 -10.39 -26.05 -20.29
N ARG A 46 -10.27 -25.05 -19.41
CA ARG A 46 -9.86 -23.71 -19.80
C ARG A 46 -8.35 -23.66 -20.08
N LYS A 47 -7.97 -22.65 -20.89
CA LYS A 47 -6.60 -22.43 -21.33
C LYS A 47 -5.86 -21.54 -20.35
N ILE A 48 -4.75 -22.04 -19.82
CA ILE A 48 -3.85 -21.30 -18.92
C ILE A 48 -2.52 -21.09 -19.63
N LEU A 49 -2.08 -19.85 -19.72
CA LEU A 49 -0.79 -19.45 -20.24
C LEU A 49 0.06 -18.87 -19.11
N ALA A 50 1.23 -19.45 -18.85
CA ALA A 50 2.21 -18.84 -17.97
C ALA A 50 3.32 -18.16 -18.76
N LEU A 51 3.64 -16.92 -18.38
CA LEU A 51 4.79 -16.16 -18.84
C LEU A 51 5.97 -16.52 -17.95
N ILE A 52 7.01 -17.13 -18.49
CA ILE A 52 8.07 -17.80 -17.74
C ILE A 52 9.40 -17.05 -17.92
N GLY A 53 10.00 -16.61 -16.81
CA GLY A 53 11.35 -16.03 -16.76
C GLY A 53 12.46 -17.08 -16.57
N ASN A 54 13.50 -16.73 -15.81
CA ASN A 54 14.74 -17.52 -15.69
C ASN A 54 14.97 -18.18 -14.32
N GLY A 55 14.31 -17.72 -13.25
CA GLY A 55 14.66 -18.06 -11.87
C GLY A 55 13.60 -18.89 -11.13
N ASN A 56 13.66 -18.88 -9.78
CA ASN A 56 12.75 -19.65 -8.94
C ASN A 56 11.28 -19.23 -9.10
N ASN A 57 11.01 -17.96 -9.38
CA ASN A 57 9.65 -17.50 -9.70
C ASN A 57 9.07 -18.22 -10.96
N ALA A 58 9.91 -18.41 -11.97
CA ALA A 58 9.57 -19.17 -13.17
C ALA A 58 9.31 -20.64 -12.83
N ALA A 59 10.13 -21.24 -11.95
CA ALA A 59 9.96 -22.61 -11.51
C ALA A 59 8.65 -22.80 -10.72
N ASP A 60 8.24 -21.84 -9.87
CA ASP A 60 6.93 -21.83 -9.20
C ASP A 60 5.77 -21.83 -10.20
N GLY A 61 5.89 -21.02 -11.27
CA GLY A 61 4.92 -20.96 -12.37
C GLY A 61 4.79 -22.28 -13.12
N ILE A 62 5.92 -22.93 -13.48
CA ILE A 62 5.93 -24.24 -14.13
C ILE A 62 5.38 -25.33 -13.21
N CYS A 63 5.73 -25.31 -11.92
CA CYS A 63 5.20 -26.20 -10.92
C CYS A 63 3.67 -26.08 -10.82
N ALA A 64 3.14 -24.86 -10.85
CA ALA A 64 1.69 -24.63 -10.82
C ALA A 64 1.01 -25.15 -12.09
N LEU A 65 1.58 -24.94 -13.29
CA LEU A 65 1.07 -25.51 -14.54
C LEU A 65 1.04 -27.03 -14.52
N ARG A 66 2.11 -27.66 -14.02
CA ARG A 66 2.21 -29.11 -13.85
C ARG A 66 1.07 -29.67 -13.01
N ARG A 67 0.73 -29.00 -11.90
CA ARG A 67 -0.35 -29.38 -10.97
C ARG A 67 -1.74 -29.16 -11.57
N LEU A 68 -1.88 -28.26 -12.53
CA LEU A 68 -3.12 -27.92 -13.22
C LEU A 68 -3.32 -28.75 -14.50
N SER A 69 -2.26 -29.34 -15.04
CA SER A 69 -2.32 -30.19 -16.23
C SER A 69 -3.25 -31.38 -16.04
N GLY A 70 -3.93 -31.80 -17.11
CA GLY A 70 -4.98 -32.81 -17.07
C GLY A 70 -6.39 -32.24 -16.84
N ASP A 71 -6.54 -31.25 -15.97
CA ASP A 71 -7.81 -30.52 -15.80
C ASP A 71 -7.90 -29.27 -16.69
N PHE A 72 -6.75 -28.70 -17.07
CA PHE A 72 -6.63 -27.49 -17.87
C PHE A 72 -5.66 -27.69 -19.05
N LYS A 73 -5.83 -26.89 -20.10
CA LYS A 73 -4.85 -26.81 -21.19
C LYS A 73 -3.76 -25.84 -20.78
N CYS A 74 -2.57 -26.34 -20.45
CA CYS A 74 -1.48 -25.57 -19.85
C CYS A 74 -0.37 -25.28 -20.86
N TYR A 75 -0.04 -24.01 -21.03
CA TYR A 75 0.99 -23.49 -21.92
C TYR A 75 2.01 -22.68 -21.12
N ALA A 76 3.29 -22.91 -21.38
CA ALA A 76 4.40 -22.15 -20.81
C ALA A 76 5.11 -21.36 -21.92
N LEU A 77 5.03 -20.03 -21.91
CA LEU A 77 5.75 -19.15 -22.82
C LEU A 77 7.04 -18.66 -22.16
N PHE A 78 8.17 -19.12 -22.67
CA PHE A 78 9.49 -18.75 -22.18
C PHE A 78 9.93 -17.41 -22.74
N LEU A 79 10.23 -16.45 -21.86
CA LEU A 79 10.73 -15.11 -22.16
C LEU A 79 12.21 -14.96 -21.79
N GLY A 80 12.74 -15.90 -21.05
CA GLY A 80 14.12 -15.93 -20.60
C GLY A 80 15.02 -16.80 -21.48
N LYS A 81 16.33 -16.50 -21.49
CA LYS A 81 17.36 -17.22 -22.26
C LYS A 81 18.04 -18.34 -21.45
N LYS A 82 17.94 -18.30 -20.11
CA LYS A 82 18.63 -19.23 -19.21
C LYS A 82 17.62 -19.85 -18.26
N SER A 83 17.93 -21.03 -17.76
CA SER A 83 17.20 -21.71 -16.71
C SER A 83 18.15 -21.99 -15.54
N ASN A 84 17.62 -21.96 -14.31
CA ASN A 84 18.32 -22.52 -13.17
C ASN A 84 17.95 -23.99 -12.96
N GLU A 85 18.68 -24.70 -12.12
CA GLU A 85 18.50 -26.13 -11.86
C GLU A 85 17.06 -26.47 -11.44
N MET A 86 16.42 -25.62 -10.63
CA MET A 86 15.06 -25.85 -10.16
C MET A 86 14.02 -25.68 -11.27
N LEU A 87 14.20 -24.70 -12.16
CA LEU A 87 13.33 -24.51 -13.32
C LEU A 87 13.44 -25.71 -14.26
N GLU A 88 14.67 -26.17 -14.56
CA GLU A 88 14.90 -27.36 -15.38
C GLU A 88 14.26 -28.61 -14.80
N PHE A 89 14.41 -28.82 -13.48
CA PHE A 89 13.76 -29.92 -12.78
C PHE A 89 12.24 -29.89 -12.95
N GLN A 90 11.59 -28.73 -12.77
CA GLN A 90 10.15 -28.59 -12.94
C GLN A 90 9.70 -28.75 -14.39
N MET A 91 10.49 -28.25 -15.36
CA MET A 91 10.22 -28.42 -16.80
C MET A 91 10.22 -29.89 -17.21
N GLN A 92 11.20 -30.68 -16.74
CA GLN A 92 11.26 -32.12 -17.04
C GLN A 92 10.00 -32.87 -16.59
N ILE A 93 9.46 -32.53 -15.41
CA ILE A 93 8.23 -33.14 -14.91
C ILE A 93 7.00 -32.61 -15.66
N ALA A 94 6.93 -31.28 -15.88
CA ALA A 94 5.80 -30.64 -16.55
C ALA A 94 5.60 -31.15 -17.98
N LYS A 95 6.71 -31.41 -18.71
CA LYS A 95 6.68 -32.03 -20.05
C LYS A 95 6.02 -33.42 -20.04
N LYS A 96 6.32 -34.25 -19.01
CA LYS A 96 5.76 -35.61 -18.89
C LYS A 96 4.25 -35.63 -18.64
N VAL A 97 3.68 -34.57 -18.06
CA VAL A 97 2.24 -34.46 -17.79
C VAL A 97 1.50 -33.62 -18.83
N GLY A 98 2.13 -33.27 -19.95
CA GLY A 98 1.48 -32.64 -21.12
C GLY A 98 1.36 -31.11 -21.03
N VAL A 99 2.22 -30.42 -20.29
CA VAL A 99 2.36 -28.96 -20.41
C VAL A 99 3.06 -28.64 -21.73
N GLU A 100 2.47 -27.78 -22.54
CA GLU A 100 3.03 -27.36 -23.83
C GLU A 100 4.00 -26.19 -23.64
N PHE A 101 5.22 -26.31 -24.20
CA PHE A 101 6.27 -25.31 -24.08
C PHE A 101 6.41 -24.54 -25.39
N ILE A 102 6.44 -23.20 -25.26
CA ILE A 102 6.55 -22.28 -26.39
C ILE A 102 7.72 -21.33 -26.05
N HIS A 103 8.63 -21.17 -27.00
CA HIS A 103 9.77 -20.26 -26.90
C HIS A 103 9.53 -19.03 -27.77
N LEU A 104 9.84 -17.86 -27.21
CA LEU A 104 9.77 -16.60 -27.93
C LEU A 104 11.01 -16.49 -28.83
N PHE A 105 10.81 -16.17 -30.12
CA PHE A 105 11.93 -15.88 -31.00
C PHE A 105 12.65 -14.61 -30.62
N GLU A 106 13.98 -14.66 -30.62
CA GLU A 106 14.77 -13.45 -30.81
C GLU A 106 14.79 -13.08 -32.28
N ILE A 107 14.35 -11.87 -32.60
CA ILE A 107 14.70 -11.24 -33.87
C ILE A 107 16.24 -11.17 -33.87
N SER A 108 16.82 -11.95 -34.75
CA SER A 108 18.24 -12.28 -34.87
C SER A 108 19.19 -11.12 -34.61
N ASP A 109 20.02 -11.23 -33.57
CA ASP A 109 21.41 -10.81 -33.68
C ASP A 109 22.25 -12.03 -34.13
N GLU A 110 22.94 -11.91 -35.23
CA GLU A 110 23.63 -12.97 -35.99
C GLU A 110 24.88 -13.58 -35.31
N LYS A 111 24.91 -13.77 -34.00
CA LYS A 111 26.08 -14.34 -33.30
C LYS A 111 25.75 -15.21 -32.09
N TYR A 112 25.05 -16.33 -32.28
CA TYR A 112 25.20 -17.46 -31.33
C TYR A 112 24.82 -18.79 -32.00
N ASN A 113 25.82 -19.43 -32.65
CA ASN A 113 25.80 -20.84 -32.97
C ASN A 113 26.32 -21.61 -31.75
N ASP A 114 25.44 -22.13 -30.91
CA ASP A 114 25.76 -23.30 -30.09
C ASP A 114 24.55 -24.25 -30.09
N ARG A 115 24.69 -25.29 -30.91
CA ARG A 115 23.71 -26.35 -31.10
C ARG A 115 24.05 -27.50 -30.18
N SER A 116 23.56 -27.44 -28.95
CA SER A 116 23.53 -28.62 -28.07
C SER A 116 22.38 -28.58 -27.07
N ALA A 117 21.16 -28.73 -27.59
CA ALA A 117 20.04 -29.39 -26.90
C ALA A 117 18.85 -29.36 -27.88
N SER A 118 18.55 -30.52 -28.50
CA SER A 118 17.39 -30.73 -29.35
C SER A 118 16.11 -30.77 -28.51
N LEU A 119 15.62 -29.61 -28.12
CA LEU A 119 14.23 -29.39 -27.72
C LEU A 119 13.52 -28.88 -28.98
N GLU A 120 12.48 -29.57 -29.45
CA GLU A 120 11.60 -29.07 -30.50
C GLU A 120 10.95 -27.77 -30.02
N CYS A 121 11.55 -26.64 -30.38
CA CYS A 121 11.10 -25.32 -30.04
C CYS A 121 10.10 -24.84 -31.08
N ASN A 122 8.83 -24.72 -30.73
CA ASN A 122 7.84 -24.02 -31.53
C ASN A 122 8.02 -22.51 -31.39
N GLU A 123 8.67 -21.91 -32.36
CA GLU A 123 8.91 -20.48 -32.49
C GLU A 123 7.60 -19.72 -32.73
N ILE A 124 7.36 -18.61 -31.99
CA ILE A 124 6.09 -17.88 -32.10
C ILE A 124 6.29 -16.51 -32.78
N SER A 125 5.55 -16.24 -33.86
CA SER A 125 5.49 -14.91 -34.47
C SER A 125 4.66 -13.93 -33.61
N HIS A 126 4.86 -12.63 -33.82
CA HIS A 126 4.14 -11.56 -33.15
C HIS A 126 2.60 -11.72 -33.17
N GLU A 127 2.03 -12.05 -34.36
CA GLU A 127 0.60 -12.29 -34.51
C GLU A 127 0.13 -13.52 -33.72
N LYS A 128 0.91 -14.58 -33.73
CA LYS A 128 0.63 -15.81 -32.99
C LYS A 128 0.69 -15.53 -31.47
N LEU A 129 1.66 -14.71 -31.01
CA LEU A 129 1.75 -14.29 -29.61
C LEU A 129 0.49 -13.56 -29.16
N VAL A 130 0.06 -12.54 -29.89
CA VAL A 130 -1.16 -11.77 -29.55
C VAL A 130 -2.39 -12.68 -29.57
N LYS A 131 -2.49 -13.61 -30.54
CA LYS A 131 -3.57 -14.61 -30.60
C LYS A 131 -3.52 -15.57 -29.42
N LEU A 132 -2.33 -16.00 -28.98
CA LEU A 132 -2.12 -16.87 -27.84
C LEU A 132 -2.59 -16.18 -26.55
N LEU A 133 -2.17 -14.93 -26.32
CA LEU A 133 -2.57 -14.12 -25.17
C LEU A 133 -4.11 -13.92 -25.14
N ASN A 134 -4.72 -13.51 -26.25
CA ASN A 134 -6.16 -13.24 -26.34
C ASN A 134 -7.04 -14.49 -26.23
N SER A 135 -6.51 -15.67 -26.62
CA SER A 135 -7.23 -16.95 -26.51
C SER A 135 -7.10 -17.62 -25.15
N SER A 136 -6.30 -17.06 -24.24
CA SER A 136 -6.08 -17.60 -22.90
C SER A 136 -7.17 -17.14 -21.94
N ASP A 137 -7.68 -18.07 -21.11
CA ASP A 137 -8.65 -17.77 -20.05
C ASP A 137 -7.95 -17.28 -18.77
N CYS A 138 -6.69 -17.67 -18.59
CA CYS A 138 -5.83 -17.21 -17.49
C CYS A 138 -4.41 -16.96 -18.01
N ILE A 139 -3.82 -15.86 -17.56
CA ILE A 139 -2.40 -15.55 -17.75
C ILE A 139 -1.73 -15.51 -16.38
N VAL A 140 -0.70 -16.33 -16.20
CA VAL A 140 0.12 -16.40 -14.99
C VAL A 140 1.43 -15.69 -15.27
N ASP A 141 1.72 -14.63 -14.55
CA ASP A 141 2.99 -13.92 -14.61
C ASP A 141 3.99 -14.55 -13.64
N ALA A 142 4.95 -15.26 -14.18
CA ALA A 142 6.07 -15.87 -13.48
C ALA A 142 7.42 -15.44 -14.10
N VAL A 143 7.47 -14.19 -14.62
CA VAL A 143 8.69 -13.67 -15.27
C VAL A 143 9.69 -13.24 -14.22
N PHE A 144 9.30 -12.31 -13.33
CA PHE A 144 10.14 -11.80 -12.27
C PHE A 144 9.45 -11.88 -10.91
N GLY A 145 10.21 -12.21 -9.86
CA GLY A 145 9.80 -12.15 -8.48
C GLY A 145 10.36 -10.92 -7.76
N SER A 146 10.41 -10.96 -6.44
CA SER A 146 10.87 -9.85 -5.56
C SER A 146 12.34 -9.44 -5.76
N GLY A 147 13.15 -10.23 -6.46
CA GLY A 147 14.53 -9.89 -6.83
C GLY A 147 14.66 -8.96 -8.05
N PHE A 148 13.55 -8.54 -8.67
CA PHE A 148 13.59 -7.70 -9.86
C PHE A 148 14.19 -6.31 -9.58
N HIS A 149 15.09 -5.87 -10.45
CA HIS A 149 15.72 -4.54 -10.43
C HIS A 149 15.93 -4.03 -11.87
N GLY A 150 16.12 -2.72 -12.03
CA GLY A 150 16.26 -2.08 -13.34
C GLY A 150 14.93 -1.95 -14.09
N ASP A 151 15.01 -1.87 -15.43
CA ASP A 151 13.86 -1.78 -16.33
C ASP A 151 13.67 -3.08 -17.12
N LEU A 152 12.47 -3.27 -17.62
CA LEU A 152 12.14 -4.40 -18.49
C LEU A 152 12.71 -4.18 -19.88
N SER A 153 13.17 -5.26 -20.55
CA SER A 153 13.52 -5.18 -21.96
C SER A 153 12.29 -4.75 -22.79
N PRO A 154 12.50 -4.10 -23.95
CA PRO A 154 11.39 -3.69 -24.82
C PRO A 154 10.44 -4.85 -25.16
N GLN A 155 11.01 -6.05 -25.38
CA GLN A 155 10.26 -7.25 -25.70
C GLN A 155 9.37 -7.71 -24.55
N ILE A 156 9.89 -7.77 -23.32
CA ILE A 156 9.10 -8.14 -22.12
C ILE A 156 8.05 -7.08 -21.84
N SER A 157 8.39 -5.78 -21.91
CA SER A 157 7.44 -4.67 -21.77
C SER A 157 6.28 -4.81 -22.74
N TYR A 158 6.56 -5.11 -24.02
CA TYR A 158 5.53 -5.31 -25.03
C TYR A 158 4.61 -6.49 -24.66
N ILE A 159 5.16 -7.63 -24.23
CA ILE A 159 4.37 -8.81 -23.87
C ILE A 159 3.46 -8.52 -22.66
N LEU A 160 4.00 -7.87 -21.64
CA LEU A 160 3.20 -7.49 -20.47
C LEU A 160 2.10 -6.48 -20.85
N HIS A 161 2.40 -5.52 -21.72
CA HIS A 161 1.44 -4.57 -22.24
C HIS A 161 0.29 -5.27 -22.99
N GLU A 162 0.58 -6.20 -23.89
CA GLU A 162 -0.43 -6.98 -24.59
C GLU A 162 -1.22 -7.90 -23.64
N ALA A 163 -0.54 -8.55 -22.67
CA ALA A 163 -1.20 -9.34 -21.64
C ALA A 163 -2.17 -8.49 -20.79
N ASN A 164 -1.80 -7.25 -20.48
CA ASN A 164 -2.64 -6.32 -19.72
C ASN A 164 -3.95 -5.96 -20.44
N LYS A 165 -3.95 -5.91 -21.79
CA LYS A 165 -5.13 -5.62 -22.62
C LYS A 165 -6.15 -6.77 -22.63
N THR A 166 -5.72 -8.01 -22.35
CA THR A 166 -6.59 -9.18 -22.44
C THR A 166 -7.67 -9.19 -21.36
N LYS A 167 -8.78 -9.90 -21.63
CA LYS A 167 -9.85 -10.17 -20.66
C LYS A 167 -9.56 -11.37 -19.75
N ALA A 168 -8.43 -12.04 -19.94
CA ALA A 168 -8.02 -13.21 -19.15
C ALA A 168 -7.94 -12.89 -17.65
N LEU A 169 -8.17 -13.90 -16.81
CA LEU A 169 -7.79 -13.82 -15.40
C LEU A 169 -6.27 -13.66 -15.30
N LYS A 170 -5.78 -12.64 -14.61
CA LYS A 170 -4.35 -12.36 -14.48
C LYS A 170 -3.88 -12.64 -13.05
N ILE A 171 -2.89 -13.53 -12.91
CA ILE A 171 -2.32 -13.92 -11.61
C ILE A 171 -0.81 -13.67 -11.65
N ALA A 172 -0.29 -12.90 -10.70
CA ALA A 172 1.13 -12.72 -10.52
C ALA A 172 1.67 -13.69 -9.45
N VAL A 173 2.79 -14.31 -9.77
CA VAL A 173 3.56 -15.16 -8.87
C VAL A 173 4.54 -14.28 -8.12
N ASP A 174 4.47 -14.30 -6.79
CA ASP A 174 5.27 -13.55 -5.85
C ASP A 174 4.99 -12.03 -5.85
N VAL A 175 5.39 -11.32 -6.90
CA VAL A 175 5.08 -9.90 -7.18
C VAL A 175 4.80 -9.73 -8.67
N PRO A 176 3.97 -8.75 -9.09
CA PRO A 176 3.80 -8.45 -10.49
C PRO A 176 5.12 -8.06 -11.14
N SER A 177 5.44 -8.65 -12.30
CA SER A 177 6.65 -8.30 -13.07
C SER A 177 6.64 -6.82 -13.42
N GLY A 178 7.76 -6.13 -13.18
CA GLY A 178 7.91 -4.68 -13.29
C GLY A 178 7.74 -3.93 -11.95
N LEU A 179 7.34 -4.59 -10.86
CA LEU A 179 7.34 -4.01 -9.51
C LEU A 179 8.69 -4.28 -8.85
N ARG A 180 9.36 -3.20 -8.40
CA ARG A 180 10.65 -3.29 -7.71
C ARG A 180 10.47 -3.46 -6.19
N LYS A 181 11.49 -3.96 -5.52
CA LYS A 181 11.53 -4.24 -4.07
C LYS A 181 11.24 -3.00 -3.21
N ASN A 182 11.62 -1.81 -3.65
CA ASN A 182 11.33 -0.54 -2.97
C ASN A 182 9.91 -0.01 -3.21
N GLY A 183 9.10 -0.70 -4.03
CA GLY A 183 7.73 -0.32 -4.37
C GLY A 183 7.60 0.63 -5.56
N SER A 184 8.70 0.99 -6.25
CA SER A 184 8.65 1.71 -7.52
C SER A 184 8.34 0.75 -8.69
N THR A 185 7.91 1.30 -9.82
CA THR A 185 7.58 0.53 -11.02
C THR A 185 8.62 0.70 -12.11
N ALA A 186 8.78 -0.31 -12.96
CA ALA A 186 9.52 -0.22 -14.21
C ALA A 186 8.71 0.53 -15.29
N ASN A 187 9.23 0.56 -16.50
CA ASN A 187 8.60 1.15 -17.67
C ASN A 187 7.26 0.50 -18.07
N GLU A 188 7.05 -0.75 -17.72
CA GLU A 188 5.76 -1.47 -17.80
C GLU A 188 5.62 -2.37 -16.56
N ILE A 189 4.40 -2.72 -16.21
CA ILE A 189 4.10 -3.58 -15.07
C ILE A 189 2.91 -4.48 -15.38
N PHE A 190 2.99 -5.76 -14.97
CA PHE A 190 1.88 -6.68 -15.12
C PHE A 190 0.71 -6.32 -14.20
N LYS A 191 -0.49 -6.18 -14.77
CA LYS A 191 -1.70 -5.80 -14.02
C LYS A 191 -2.45 -7.05 -13.54
N ALA A 192 -2.11 -7.54 -12.37
CA ALA A 192 -2.71 -8.73 -11.79
C ALA A 192 -4.12 -8.47 -11.23
N HIS A 193 -5.02 -9.44 -11.34
CA HIS A 193 -6.24 -9.52 -10.55
C HIS A 193 -5.99 -10.14 -9.16
N ILE A 194 -5.00 -11.03 -9.09
CA ILE A 194 -4.56 -11.70 -7.87
C ILE A 194 -3.03 -11.78 -7.89
N THR A 195 -2.39 -11.35 -6.81
CA THR A 195 -0.97 -11.61 -6.56
C THR A 195 -0.86 -12.67 -5.48
N VAL A 196 -0.17 -13.77 -5.76
CA VAL A 196 0.15 -14.83 -4.80
C VAL A 196 1.59 -14.64 -4.37
N THR A 197 1.80 -13.98 -3.23
CA THR A 197 3.15 -13.76 -2.68
C THR A 197 3.59 -14.93 -1.81
N MET A 198 4.88 -15.21 -1.79
CA MET A 198 5.44 -16.44 -1.22
C MET A 198 5.91 -16.24 0.23
N GLY A 199 5.41 -17.06 1.13
CA GLY A 199 5.82 -17.19 2.53
C GLY A 199 5.47 -16.02 3.44
N ALA A 200 5.66 -14.79 2.98
CA ALA A 200 5.44 -13.56 3.76
C ALA A 200 4.90 -12.42 2.90
N LEU A 201 4.19 -11.48 3.53
CA LEU A 201 3.70 -10.27 2.86
C LEU A 201 4.86 -9.31 2.61
N LYS A 202 5.03 -8.86 1.38
CA LYS A 202 6.11 -7.97 0.97
C LYS A 202 5.67 -6.50 0.98
N LEU A 203 6.52 -5.63 1.52
CA LEU A 203 6.24 -4.19 1.65
C LEU A 203 5.96 -3.54 0.29
N CYS A 204 6.69 -3.91 -0.76
CA CYS A 204 6.53 -3.35 -2.11
C CYS A 204 5.11 -3.50 -2.67
N LEU A 205 4.39 -4.58 -2.31
CA LEU A 205 3.00 -4.80 -2.75
C LEU A 205 2.02 -3.75 -2.23
N TYR A 206 2.43 -2.96 -1.26
CA TYR A 206 1.61 -1.95 -0.60
C TYR A 206 2.11 -0.52 -0.86
N SER A 207 2.96 -0.31 -1.87
CA SER A 207 3.27 1.03 -2.35
C SER A 207 2.07 1.65 -3.09
N ASP A 208 2.02 2.98 -3.16
CA ASP A 208 0.99 3.67 -3.95
C ASP A 208 1.06 3.27 -5.43
N MET A 209 2.29 3.18 -5.96
CA MET A 209 2.55 2.82 -7.34
C MET A 209 2.08 1.41 -7.69
N ALA A 210 2.11 0.48 -6.72
CA ALA A 210 1.69 -0.90 -6.92
C ALA A 210 0.17 -1.09 -6.87
N LYS A 211 -0.59 -0.16 -6.29
CA LYS A 211 -1.99 -0.36 -5.89
C LYS A 211 -2.90 -0.82 -7.03
N ASP A 212 -2.73 -0.25 -8.21
CA ASP A 212 -3.57 -0.58 -9.38
C ASP A 212 -3.14 -1.86 -10.12
N PHE A 213 -2.00 -2.46 -9.72
CA PHE A 213 -1.39 -3.58 -10.40
C PHE A 213 -1.40 -4.89 -9.62
N VAL A 214 -1.43 -4.83 -8.29
CA VAL A 214 -1.31 -6.04 -7.44
C VAL A 214 -2.61 -6.82 -7.28
N GLY A 215 -3.75 -6.20 -7.53
CA GLY A 215 -5.05 -6.83 -7.30
C GLY A 215 -5.25 -7.34 -5.87
N ARG A 216 -5.83 -8.53 -5.71
CA ARG A 216 -5.98 -9.16 -4.39
C ARG A 216 -4.73 -9.90 -3.99
N ILE A 217 -4.06 -9.45 -2.94
CA ILE A 217 -2.86 -10.09 -2.41
C ILE A 217 -3.25 -11.32 -1.57
N LYS A 218 -2.64 -12.46 -1.88
CA LYS A 218 -2.74 -13.73 -1.17
C LYS A 218 -1.34 -14.20 -0.79
N CYS A 219 -1.13 -14.54 0.47
CA CYS A 219 0.13 -15.12 0.92
C CYS A 219 0.04 -16.65 0.86
N ALA A 220 1.00 -17.28 0.19
CA ALA A 220 1.17 -18.72 0.19
C ALA A 220 1.89 -19.12 1.48
N ASN A 221 1.33 -20.13 2.20
CA ASN A 221 2.07 -20.80 3.26
C ASN A 221 3.02 -21.81 2.60
N LEU A 222 4.29 -21.75 2.91
CA LEU A 222 5.32 -22.60 2.30
C LEU A 222 5.56 -23.91 3.08
N GLY A 223 4.61 -24.33 3.93
CA GLY A 223 4.72 -25.55 4.74
C GLY A 223 5.29 -25.29 6.14
N ILE A 224 5.45 -24.04 6.52
CA ILE A 224 5.95 -23.61 7.82
C ILE A 224 5.19 -22.36 8.30
N CYS A 225 5.00 -22.16 9.60
CA CYS A 225 4.33 -20.98 10.10
C CYS A 225 5.18 -19.71 9.86
N GLU A 226 4.51 -18.55 9.68
CA GLU A 226 5.15 -17.27 9.37
C GLU A 226 6.26 -16.92 10.40
N GLN A 227 6.00 -17.13 11.68
CA GLN A 227 6.96 -16.84 12.75
C GLN A 227 8.28 -17.59 12.59
N ASN A 228 8.24 -18.88 12.30
CA ASN A 228 9.42 -19.69 12.10
C ASN A 228 10.13 -19.33 10.77
N PHE A 229 9.33 -19.05 9.72
CA PHE A 229 9.87 -18.69 8.42
C PHE A 229 10.63 -17.36 8.46
N THR A 230 10.06 -16.34 9.10
CA THR A 230 10.55 -14.96 9.07
C THR A 230 11.30 -14.54 10.32
N LYS A 231 11.25 -15.33 11.41
CA LYS A 231 11.73 -14.96 12.77
C LYS A 231 11.10 -13.65 13.29
N ASN A 232 10.00 -13.18 12.70
CA ASN A 232 9.32 -11.91 12.99
C ASN A 232 10.23 -10.66 12.94
N LEU A 233 11.31 -10.69 12.19
CA LEU A 233 12.28 -9.60 12.09
C LEU A 233 11.78 -8.52 11.13
N THR A 234 10.85 -7.67 11.60
CA THR A 234 10.36 -6.54 10.81
C THR A 234 10.05 -5.32 11.69
N GLN A 235 10.10 -4.15 11.06
CA GLN A 235 9.68 -2.86 11.60
C GLN A 235 8.47 -2.29 10.81
N ASP A 236 7.87 -3.11 9.93
CA ASP A 236 6.82 -2.71 9.00
C ASP A 236 5.55 -3.52 9.25
N PHE A 237 4.42 -2.83 9.32
CA PHE A 237 3.15 -3.43 9.70
C PHE A 237 2.05 -3.02 8.73
N LEU A 238 1.23 -3.99 8.33
CA LEU A 238 0.01 -3.78 7.56
C LEU A 238 -1.16 -3.60 8.52
N LEU A 239 -1.81 -2.45 8.44
CA LEU A 239 -3.03 -2.19 9.18
C LEU A 239 -4.21 -2.93 8.56
N THR A 240 -5.09 -3.42 9.40
CA THR A 240 -6.32 -4.12 9.03
C THR A 240 -7.52 -3.46 9.71
N LYS A 241 -8.73 -3.80 9.29
CA LYS A 241 -9.95 -3.31 9.97
C LYS A 241 -10.01 -3.66 11.46
N LYS A 242 -9.32 -4.73 11.88
CA LYS A 242 -9.27 -5.17 13.28
C LYS A 242 -8.41 -4.27 14.17
N ASP A 243 -7.58 -3.45 13.58
CA ASP A 243 -6.69 -2.53 14.31
C ASP A 243 -7.39 -1.21 14.62
N LEU A 244 -8.60 -0.98 14.10
CA LEU A 244 -9.42 0.17 14.46
C LEU A 244 -9.96 -0.02 15.88
N VAL A 245 -9.60 0.90 16.76
CA VAL A 245 -10.16 1.01 18.11
C VAL A 245 -11.06 2.21 18.14
N LEU A 246 -12.38 1.98 18.24
CA LEU A 246 -13.39 3.03 18.30
C LEU A 246 -13.62 3.53 19.73
N PRO A 247 -13.97 4.81 19.91
CA PRO A 247 -14.35 5.34 21.23
C PRO A 247 -15.58 4.62 21.79
N CYS A 248 -15.57 4.37 23.10
CA CYS A 248 -16.69 3.78 23.83
C CYS A 248 -17.06 4.64 25.03
N ARG A 249 -18.35 4.96 25.16
CA ARG A 249 -18.92 5.67 26.30
C ARG A 249 -19.50 4.66 27.30
N ASN A 250 -18.65 4.08 28.14
CA ASN A 250 -19.04 2.99 29.05
C ASN A 250 -19.65 3.49 30.37
N LYS A 251 -19.39 4.76 30.76
CA LYS A 251 -19.90 5.36 31.99
C LYS A 251 -21.20 6.12 31.68
N GLN A 252 -22.19 6.01 32.53
CA GLN A 252 -23.45 6.76 32.43
C GLN A 252 -23.34 8.16 33.04
N ASN A 253 -22.63 8.30 34.14
CA ASN A 253 -22.37 9.60 34.76
C ASN A 253 -21.16 10.25 34.10
N THR A 254 -21.39 11.00 33.03
CA THR A 254 -20.39 11.70 32.22
C THR A 254 -20.90 13.06 31.77
N ASN A 255 -19.97 13.96 31.50
CA ASN A 255 -20.23 15.28 30.94
C ASN A 255 -19.40 15.49 29.66
N LYS A 256 -19.69 16.55 28.92
CA LYS A 256 -19.01 16.85 27.65
C LYS A 256 -17.48 17.03 27.77
N GLY A 257 -17.00 17.51 28.93
CA GLY A 257 -15.58 17.71 29.19
C GLY A 257 -14.78 16.40 29.30
N ASP A 258 -15.44 15.30 29.71
CA ASP A 258 -14.80 13.98 29.87
C ASP A 258 -14.35 13.39 28.51
N PHE A 259 -14.88 13.91 27.41
CA PHE A 259 -14.53 13.48 26.04
C PHE A 259 -13.63 14.50 25.32
N GLY A 260 -13.01 15.39 26.08
CA GLY A 260 -12.00 16.35 25.64
C GLY A 260 -12.53 17.53 24.84
N HIS A 261 -11.61 18.44 24.53
CA HIS A 261 -11.88 19.67 23.81
C HIS A 261 -10.83 19.87 22.73
N VAL A 262 -11.26 19.90 21.46
CA VAL A 262 -10.41 20.18 20.31
C VAL A 262 -10.55 21.65 19.93
N PHE A 263 -9.43 22.32 19.70
CA PHE A 263 -9.37 23.65 19.10
C PHE A 263 -8.88 23.55 17.65
N VAL A 264 -9.55 24.24 16.75
CA VAL A 264 -9.17 24.29 15.34
C VAL A 264 -8.81 25.72 14.99
N SER A 265 -7.57 25.97 14.62
CA SER A 265 -7.13 27.28 14.17
C SER A 265 -7.72 27.58 12.78
N CYS A 266 -8.43 28.67 12.66
CA CYS A 266 -9.06 29.10 11.41
C CYS A 266 -8.26 30.25 10.80
N GLY A 267 -8.04 30.18 9.50
CA GLY A 267 -7.47 31.24 8.72
C GLY A 267 -8.43 31.78 7.66
N ASP A 268 -7.90 32.06 6.47
CA ASP A 268 -8.64 32.70 5.36
C ASP A 268 -9.81 31.83 4.85
N MET A 269 -9.71 30.50 4.97
CA MET A 269 -10.73 29.54 4.49
C MET A 269 -11.43 28.84 5.64
N SER A 270 -12.46 29.49 6.20
CA SER A 270 -13.22 28.98 7.37
C SER A 270 -13.88 27.63 7.12
N GLY A 271 -14.25 27.30 5.88
CA GLY A 271 -14.86 26.01 5.54
C GLY A 271 -13.96 24.80 5.80
N ALA A 272 -12.62 24.92 5.63
CA ALA A 272 -11.69 23.85 5.94
C ALA A 272 -11.58 23.61 7.46
N ALA A 273 -11.49 24.70 8.24
CA ALA A 273 -11.51 24.64 9.70
C ALA A 273 -12.83 24.07 10.24
N GLU A 274 -13.96 24.43 9.63
CA GLU A 274 -15.28 23.87 9.97
C GLU A 274 -15.35 22.36 9.70
N ILE A 275 -14.84 21.89 8.53
CA ILE A 275 -14.77 20.45 8.19
C ILE A 275 -13.95 19.70 9.23
N ALA A 276 -12.76 20.22 9.59
CA ALA A 276 -11.94 19.61 10.62
C ALA A 276 -12.64 19.56 11.98
N GLY A 277 -13.27 20.65 12.39
CA GLY A 277 -14.02 20.74 13.64
C GLY A 277 -15.20 19.78 13.69
N LEU A 278 -16.04 19.74 12.65
CA LEU A 278 -17.18 18.83 12.56
C LEU A 278 -16.74 17.36 12.54
N SER A 279 -15.61 17.06 11.91
CA SER A 279 -15.07 15.70 11.88
C SER A 279 -14.57 15.25 13.25
N ALA A 280 -13.92 16.15 14.02
CA ALA A 280 -13.55 15.89 15.41
C ALA A 280 -14.77 15.64 16.30
N HIS A 281 -15.84 16.43 16.11
CA HIS A 281 -17.12 16.26 16.80
C HIS A 281 -17.78 14.92 16.43
N ALA A 282 -17.82 14.58 15.12
CA ALA A 282 -18.45 13.36 14.61
C ALA A 282 -17.81 12.08 15.13
N ILE A 283 -16.49 12.07 15.35
CA ILE A 283 -15.78 10.90 15.92
C ILE A 283 -15.90 10.85 17.46
N GLY A 284 -16.45 11.88 18.12
CA GLY A 284 -16.83 11.81 19.52
C GLY A 284 -16.15 12.79 20.45
N ALA A 285 -15.37 13.77 19.98
CA ALA A 285 -14.89 14.87 20.82
C ALA A 285 -16.07 15.56 21.53
N GLY A 286 -15.92 15.80 22.85
CA GLY A 286 -17.01 16.35 23.65
C GLY A 286 -17.27 17.83 23.40
N LEU A 287 -16.22 18.58 23.06
CA LEU A 287 -16.24 20.00 22.75
C LEU A 287 -15.31 20.29 21.56
N VAL A 288 -15.73 21.18 20.68
CA VAL A 288 -14.88 21.69 19.59
C VAL A 288 -15.04 23.20 19.47
N SER A 289 -13.93 23.92 19.46
CA SER A 289 -13.88 25.36 19.22
C SER A 289 -13.08 25.67 17.95
N VAL A 290 -13.62 26.55 17.13
CA VAL A 290 -12.89 27.18 16.02
C VAL A 290 -12.34 28.50 16.51
N VAL A 291 -11.05 28.74 16.32
CA VAL A 291 -10.34 29.93 16.79
C VAL A 291 -10.14 30.89 15.63
N SER A 292 -10.66 32.09 15.76
CA SER A 292 -10.53 33.18 14.75
C SER A 292 -10.70 34.53 15.42
N ASP A 293 -9.95 35.54 14.94
CA ASP A 293 -10.11 36.94 15.39
C ASP A 293 -11.40 37.58 14.87
N GLY A 294 -11.88 37.12 13.70
CA GLY A 294 -13.11 37.57 13.07
C GLY A 294 -14.34 36.76 13.47
N GLU A 295 -15.52 37.31 13.25
CA GLU A 295 -16.78 36.59 13.41
C GLU A 295 -16.95 35.58 12.27
N LEU A 296 -17.26 34.33 12.61
CA LEU A 296 -17.43 33.24 11.66
C LEU A 296 -18.90 32.80 11.57
N LYS A 297 -19.34 32.51 10.36
CA LYS A 297 -20.61 31.78 10.12
C LYS A 297 -20.27 30.29 10.01
N ILE A 298 -20.29 29.58 11.13
CA ILE A 298 -19.99 28.15 11.23
C ILE A 298 -21.17 27.39 11.85
N SER A 299 -21.15 26.07 11.75
CA SER A 299 -22.14 25.17 12.33
C SER A 299 -22.39 25.46 13.81
N PRO A 300 -23.66 25.43 14.28
CA PRO A 300 -23.98 25.58 15.71
C PRO A 300 -23.45 24.47 16.60
N LEU A 301 -22.90 23.39 16.05
CA LEU A 301 -22.22 22.33 16.80
C LEU A 301 -20.81 22.74 17.24
N LEU A 302 -20.28 23.83 16.69
CA LEU A 302 -18.93 24.32 16.98
C LEU A 302 -19.02 25.63 17.76
N MET A 303 -18.15 25.78 18.74
CA MET A 303 -17.99 27.04 19.47
C MET A 303 -17.00 27.93 18.74
N GLN A 304 -17.13 29.24 18.85
CA GLN A 304 -16.11 30.18 18.41
C GLN A 304 -15.31 30.73 19.58
N LYS A 305 -14.00 30.86 19.42
CA LYS A 305 -13.08 31.50 20.36
C LYS A 305 -12.13 32.44 19.62
N LYS A 306 -11.56 33.44 20.36
CA LYS A 306 -10.61 34.40 19.84
C LYS A 306 -9.16 34.02 20.04
N SER A 307 -8.87 33.02 20.87
CA SER A 307 -7.48 32.59 21.16
C SER A 307 -7.40 31.11 21.51
N LEU A 308 -6.18 30.58 21.50
CA LEU A 308 -5.85 29.20 21.92
C LEU A 308 -5.74 29.05 23.44
N ASN A 309 -6.14 30.05 24.23
CA ASN A 309 -6.06 29.97 25.69
C ASN A 309 -6.88 28.79 26.21
N GLY A 310 -6.25 27.95 27.04
CA GLY A 310 -6.82 26.71 27.57
C GLY A 310 -6.90 25.55 26.59
N ALA A 311 -6.38 25.70 25.37
CA ALA A 311 -6.25 24.60 24.41
C ALA A 311 -5.19 23.61 24.86
N LYS A 312 -5.53 22.32 24.87
CA LYS A 312 -4.57 21.21 25.02
C LYS A 312 -4.31 20.51 23.70
N ILE A 313 -5.30 20.51 22.81
CA ILE A 313 -5.26 19.84 21.51
C ILE A 313 -5.66 20.83 20.42
N VAL A 314 -4.79 21.00 19.44
CA VAL A 314 -4.96 21.99 18.37
C VAL A 314 -4.83 21.30 17.00
N VAL A 315 -5.79 21.55 16.13
CA VAL A 315 -5.68 21.28 14.67
C VAL A 315 -5.30 22.59 14.01
N ILE A 316 -4.24 22.60 13.22
CA ILE A 316 -3.75 23.80 12.58
C ILE A 316 -3.23 23.55 11.16
N GLY A 317 -3.50 24.47 10.26
CA GLY A 317 -3.11 24.43 8.87
C GLY A 317 -4.27 24.29 7.90
N CYS A 318 -5.39 23.71 8.32
CA CYS A 318 -6.59 23.54 7.49
C CYS A 318 -7.16 24.90 7.08
N GLY A 319 -6.88 25.31 5.81
CA GLY A 319 -7.36 26.58 5.29
C GLY A 319 -6.77 27.81 5.96
N LEU A 320 -5.55 27.72 6.43
CA LEU A 320 -4.89 28.79 7.18
C LEU A 320 -4.58 30.01 6.30
N GLY A 321 -4.17 29.78 5.05
CA GLY A 321 -3.83 30.85 4.12
C GLY A 321 -2.62 31.67 4.58
N LYS A 322 -2.78 33.01 4.59
CA LYS A 322 -1.72 33.96 4.94
C LYS A 322 -1.72 34.40 6.42
N VAL A 323 -2.60 33.84 7.23
CA VAL A 323 -2.71 34.24 8.65
C VAL A 323 -1.41 33.91 9.38
N ASP A 324 -0.92 34.86 10.15
CA ASP A 324 0.26 34.70 11.00
C ASP A 324 -0.10 33.86 12.23
N ILE A 325 0.83 33.02 12.65
CA ILE A 325 0.69 32.12 13.77
C ILE A 325 1.75 32.41 14.80
N ASN A 326 1.33 32.51 16.06
CA ASN A 326 2.26 32.49 17.17
C ASN A 326 2.68 31.04 17.48
N PHE A 327 3.80 30.61 16.89
CA PHE A 327 4.32 29.24 17.11
C PHE A 327 4.66 28.94 18.55
N ASN A 328 4.97 29.96 19.39
CA ASN A 328 5.25 29.77 20.80
C ASN A 328 4.03 29.24 21.57
N GLU A 329 2.82 29.58 21.15
CA GLU A 329 1.59 29.07 21.77
C GLU A 329 1.34 27.58 21.49
N LEU A 330 2.09 26.97 20.57
CA LEU A 330 1.92 25.56 20.17
C LEU A 330 2.91 24.60 20.85
N THR A 331 3.92 25.13 21.53
CA THR A 331 5.07 24.36 22.05
C THR A 331 4.69 23.35 23.14
N ASP A 332 3.65 23.64 23.92
CA ASP A 332 3.13 22.83 25.04
C ASP A 332 1.85 22.04 24.70
N LYS A 333 1.38 22.12 23.45
CA LYS A 333 0.11 21.53 23.03
C LYS A 333 0.30 20.27 22.20
N ILE A 334 -0.69 19.40 22.18
CA ILE A 334 -0.76 18.31 21.23
C ILE A 334 -1.31 18.89 19.92
N CYS A 335 -0.50 18.85 18.85
CA CYS A 335 -0.87 19.47 17.58
C CYS A 335 -1.09 18.44 16.47
N VAL A 336 -2.18 18.60 15.72
CA VAL A 336 -2.35 17.95 14.40
C VAL A 336 -2.08 19.00 13.33
N ILE A 337 -1.01 18.80 12.58
CA ILE A 337 -0.47 19.74 11.59
C ILE A 337 -0.86 19.26 10.20
N ASP A 338 -1.54 20.11 9.42
CA ASP A 338 -1.93 19.80 8.03
C ASP A 338 -1.70 20.99 7.08
N ALA A 339 -1.83 20.78 5.81
CA ALA A 339 -1.95 21.75 4.72
C ALA A 339 -0.93 22.91 4.77
N ASP A 340 -1.39 24.15 4.96
CA ASP A 340 -0.59 25.35 4.80
C ASP A 340 0.61 25.46 5.76
N MET A 341 0.56 24.75 6.89
CA MET A 341 1.65 24.71 7.84
C MET A 341 2.95 24.13 7.26
N PHE A 342 2.85 23.22 6.30
CA PHE A 342 4.03 22.61 5.66
C PHE A 342 4.81 23.54 4.73
N TYR A 343 4.35 24.79 4.57
CA TYR A 343 5.03 25.83 3.78
C TYR A 343 5.62 26.96 4.64
N LYS A 344 5.50 26.86 5.98
CA LYS A 344 6.01 27.85 6.92
C LYS A 344 7.38 27.40 7.47
N ASP A 345 8.42 28.20 7.29
CA ASP A 345 9.80 27.86 7.70
C ASP A 345 9.93 27.70 9.23
N GLU A 346 9.11 28.41 10.00
CA GLU A 346 9.04 28.36 11.47
C GLU A 346 8.61 27.00 12.01
N LEU A 347 8.02 26.15 11.15
CA LEU A 347 7.66 24.77 11.51
C LEU A 347 8.89 23.98 11.99
N LEU A 348 10.10 24.28 11.47
CA LEU A 348 11.31 23.59 11.93
C LEU A 348 11.59 23.81 13.41
N GLU A 349 11.41 25.02 13.92
CA GLU A 349 11.62 25.31 15.35
C GLU A 349 10.54 24.65 16.21
N LEU A 350 9.32 24.62 15.73
CA LEU A 350 8.24 23.87 16.43
C LEU A 350 8.55 22.37 16.47
N LEU A 351 9.08 21.77 15.40
CA LEU A 351 9.48 20.36 15.39
C LEU A 351 10.59 20.03 16.39
N LYS A 352 11.51 20.99 16.66
CA LYS A 352 12.57 20.83 17.64
C LYS A 352 12.07 20.93 19.08
N THR A 353 11.07 21.76 19.33
CA THR A 353 10.59 22.09 20.68
C THR A 353 9.39 21.25 21.13
N ASN A 354 8.51 20.86 20.19
CA ASN A 354 7.30 20.09 20.50
C ASN A 354 7.37 18.67 19.88
N LYS A 355 7.39 17.65 20.72
CA LYS A 355 7.39 16.22 20.29
C LYS A 355 5.97 15.65 20.11
N ASN A 356 4.95 16.32 20.65
CA ASN A 356 3.57 15.82 20.70
C ASN A 356 2.78 16.28 19.47
N MET A 357 3.22 15.86 18.28
CA MET A 357 2.57 16.28 17.04
C MET A 357 2.29 15.09 16.10
N VAL A 358 1.20 15.22 15.36
CA VAL A 358 0.88 14.40 14.19
C VAL A 358 0.94 15.28 12.96
N LEU A 359 1.79 14.94 12.01
CA LEU A 359 1.98 15.62 10.74
C LEU A 359 1.25 14.85 9.65
N THR A 360 0.36 15.49 8.90
CA THR A 360 -0.51 14.81 7.90
C THR A 360 -0.27 15.28 6.47
N PRO A 361 0.99 15.33 5.96
CA PRO A 361 1.28 15.83 4.62
C PRO A 361 0.82 14.87 3.53
N HIS A 362 0.40 15.42 2.39
CA HIS A 362 0.41 14.70 1.11
C HIS A 362 1.81 14.78 0.47
N PRO A 363 2.15 14.04 -0.61
CA PRO A 363 3.52 13.98 -1.13
C PRO A 363 4.16 15.35 -1.47
N LYS A 364 3.38 16.32 -1.97
CA LYS A 364 3.89 17.65 -2.28
C LYS A 364 4.21 18.44 -0.99
N GLU A 365 3.33 18.41 0.00
CA GLU A 365 3.54 19.01 1.33
C GLU A 365 4.73 18.35 2.04
N PHE A 366 4.87 17.03 1.91
CA PHE A 366 6.00 16.31 2.46
C PHE A 366 7.33 16.75 1.83
N GLY A 367 7.35 17.00 0.51
CA GLY A 367 8.51 17.58 -0.16
C GLY A 367 8.90 18.94 0.42
N SER A 368 7.91 19.81 0.74
CA SER A 368 8.17 21.08 1.42
C SER A 368 8.71 20.87 2.83
N LEU A 369 8.11 19.96 3.60
CA LEU A 369 8.56 19.60 4.94
C LEU A 369 10.03 19.10 4.93
N LEU A 370 10.39 18.21 3.99
CA LEU A 370 11.76 17.72 3.83
C LEU A 370 12.75 18.86 3.54
N LYS A 371 12.34 19.83 2.72
CA LYS A 371 13.14 21.04 2.43
C LYS A 371 13.33 21.89 3.67
N ILE A 372 12.26 22.21 4.42
CA ILE A 372 12.29 22.98 5.66
C ILE A 372 13.18 22.28 6.70
N CYS A 373 13.12 20.96 6.80
CA CYS A 373 13.95 20.17 7.71
C CYS A 373 15.42 20.02 7.27
N GLY A 374 15.83 20.60 6.15
CA GLY A 374 17.20 20.52 5.64
C GLY A 374 17.61 19.11 5.19
N ILE A 375 16.64 18.25 4.85
CA ILE A 375 16.90 16.89 4.36
C ILE A 375 17.21 16.92 2.86
N GLY A 376 16.54 17.79 2.12
CA GLY A 376 16.78 17.99 0.68
C GLY A 376 15.56 18.54 -0.05
N LYS A 377 15.75 18.81 -1.34
CA LYS A 377 14.67 19.17 -2.26
C LYS A 377 14.38 17.96 -3.15
N PHE A 378 13.15 17.48 -3.12
CA PHE A 378 12.72 16.32 -3.90
C PHE A 378 11.44 16.64 -4.65
N SER A 379 11.34 16.15 -5.86
CA SER A 379 10.10 16.16 -6.65
C SER A 379 9.07 15.19 -6.06
N VAL A 380 7.80 15.41 -6.40
CA VAL A 380 6.73 14.47 -6.01
C VAL A 380 6.99 13.06 -6.54
N SER A 381 7.57 12.95 -7.75
CA SER A 381 7.91 11.66 -8.36
C SER A 381 9.00 10.92 -7.58
N GLU A 382 10.07 11.61 -7.19
CA GLU A 382 11.13 11.02 -6.36
C GLU A 382 10.58 10.51 -5.02
N ILE A 383 9.75 11.32 -4.35
CA ILE A 383 9.10 10.93 -3.11
C ILE A 383 8.20 9.70 -3.32
N GLN A 384 7.40 9.68 -4.38
CA GLN A 384 6.50 8.56 -4.68
C GLN A 384 7.27 7.25 -4.98
N ASN A 385 8.42 7.34 -5.64
CA ASN A 385 9.26 6.18 -5.94
C ASN A 385 10.00 5.60 -4.72
N ALA A 386 10.14 6.37 -3.63
CA ALA A 386 10.88 5.95 -2.44
C ALA A 386 10.14 6.29 -1.12
N ARG A 387 8.79 6.25 -1.13
CA ARG A 387 7.95 6.69 0.01
C ARG A 387 8.30 6.02 1.33
N PHE A 388 8.56 4.71 1.32
CA PHE A 388 8.90 3.97 2.52
C PHE A 388 10.21 4.45 3.13
N GLU A 389 11.21 4.66 2.28
CA GLU A 389 12.52 5.15 2.70
C GLU A 389 12.44 6.57 3.26
N PHE A 390 11.82 7.51 2.54
CA PHE A 390 11.64 8.88 3.00
C PHE A 390 10.86 8.97 4.31
N ALA A 391 9.75 8.22 4.44
CA ALA A 391 8.95 8.21 5.66
C ALA A 391 9.72 7.63 6.85
N ARG A 392 10.47 6.55 6.64
CA ARG A 392 11.31 5.92 7.66
C ARG A 392 12.42 6.86 8.11
N ASN A 393 13.19 7.42 7.17
CA ASN A 393 14.32 8.31 7.46
C ASN A 393 13.85 9.58 8.19
N PHE A 394 12.70 10.14 7.79
CA PHE A 394 12.09 11.25 8.52
C PHE A 394 11.77 10.87 9.97
N SER A 395 11.10 9.73 10.18
CA SER A 395 10.67 9.29 11.50
C SER A 395 11.81 8.83 12.44
N LEU A 396 12.99 8.54 11.90
CA LEU A 396 14.21 8.31 12.67
C LEU A 396 14.85 9.62 13.14
N LYS A 397 14.71 10.69 12.35
CA LYS A 397 15.28 12.01 12.65
C LYS A 397 14.37 12.88 13.52
N PHE A 398 13.07 12.76 13.35
CA PHE A 398 12.06 13.56 14.02
C PHE A 398 11.10 12.66 14.83
N PRO A 399 10.89 12.94 16.13
CA PRO A 399 10.07 12.08 17.01
C PRO A 399 8.57 12.24 16.81
N GLN A 400 8.12 13.16 15.97
CA GLN A 400 6.70 13.37 15.66
C GLN A 400 6.16 12.23 14.79
N ILE A 401 4.86 11.98 14.89
CA ILE A 401 4.20 10.98 14.07
C ILE A 401 3.94 11.56 12.68
N LEU A 402 4.47 10.92 11.66
CA LEU A 402 4.22 11.27 10.26
C LEU A 402 3.08 10.40 9.71
N VAL A 403 2.04 11.02 9.17
CA VAL A 403 0.95 10.40 8.40
C VAL A 403 1.09 10.85 6.94
N LEU A 404 1.92 10.18 6.17
CA LEU A 404 2.12 10.50 4.75
C LEU A 404 0.92 9.99 3.94
N LYS A 405 0.04 10.94 3.56
CA LYS A 405 -1.20 10.68 2.79
C LYS A 405 -0.90 10.08 1.42
N GLY A 406 -1.76 9.19 0.94
CA GLY A 406 -1.66 8.57 -0.38
C GLY A 406 -2.70 7.47 -0.57
N ALA A 407 -2.62 6.76 -1.69
CA ALA A 407 -3.50 5.62 -1.99
C ALA A 407 -3.36 4.51 -0.94
N ASN A 408 -2.15 4.32 -0.42
CA ASN A 408 -1.83 3.55 0.78
C ASN A 408 -1.14 4.50 1.76
N THR A 409 -1.87 5.01 2.75
CA THR A 409 -1.31 5.95 3.73
C THR A 409 -0.25 5.26 4.59
N ILE A 410 0.88 5.94 4.81
CA ILE A 410 1.98 5.48 5.65
C ILE A 410 1.95 6.27 6.96
N ILE A 411 1.87 5.59 8.09
CA ILE A 411 2.12 6.18 9.39
C ILE A 411 3.55 5.77 9.78
N ALA A 412 4.43 6.74 10.01
CA ALA A 412 5.81 6.48 10.38
C ALA A 412 6.13 7.06 11.76
N TYR A 413 6.77 6.25 12.60
CA TYR A 413 7.16 6.64 13.96
C TYR A 413 8.34 5.78 14.44
N ASN A 414 9.43 6.41 14.89
CA ASN A 414 10.64 5.76 15.39
C ASN A 414 11.16 4.65 14.46
N GLY A 415 11.23 4.91 13.15
CA GLY A 415 11.71 3.99 12.13
C GLY A 415 10.71 2.88 11.75
N LYS A 416 9.59 2.75 12.45
CA LYS A 416 8.53 1.78 12.13
C LYS A 416 7.54 2.38 11.14
N LEU A 417 7.07 1.54 10.21
CA LEU A 417 6.03 1.92 9.25
C LEU A 417 4.75 1.11 9.49
N TYR A 418 3.64 1.81 9.52
CA TYR A 418 2.29 1.24 9.58
C TYR A 418 1.57 1.61 8.29
N ILE A 419 1.31 0.63 7.44
CA ILE A 419 0.72 0.85 6.12
C ILE A 419 -0.77 0.60 6.16
N MET A 420 -1.57 1.58 5.76
CA MET A 420 -3.03 1.48 5.66
C MET A 420 -3.45 1.26 4.20
N PRO A 421 -3.81 0.03 3.81
CA PRO A 421 -4.08 -0.31 2.41
C PRO A 421 -5.54 -0.07 1.98
N LEU A 422 -6.41 0.37 2.92
CA LEU A 422 -7.86 0.48 2.71
C LEU A 422 -8.29 1.79 2.07
N GLY A 423 -7.34 2.65 1.64
CA GLY A 423 -7.63 3.89 0.93
C GLY A 423 -8.43 3.65 -0.37
N SER A 424 -9.31 4.59 -0.69
CA SER A 424 -10.18 4.54 -1.87
C SER A 424 -10.10 5.85 -2.65
N SER A 425 -10.24 5.79 -3.97
CA SER A 425 -10.37 6.96 -4.84
C SER A 425 -11.56 7.86 -4.47
N LYS A 426 -12.54 7.33 -3.76
CA LYS A 426 -13.66 8.09 -3.17
C LYS A 426 -13.21 9.24 -2.27
N LEU A 427 -12.06 9.09 -1.63
CA LEU A 427 -11.47 10.07 -0.71
C LEU A 427 -10.60 11.13 -1.41
N ALA A 428 -10.37 10.99 -2.71
CA ALA A 428 -9.56 11.94 -3.50
C ALA A 428 -10.37 13.18 -3.86
N LYS A 429 -10.79 13.96 -2.85
CA LYS A 429 -11.61 15.16 -2.98
C LYS A 429 -11.25 16.20 -1.91
N GLY A 430 -11.45 17.48 -2.23
CA GLY A 430 -11.24 18.58 -1.27
C GLY A 430 -12.04 18.38 0.03
N GLY A 431 -11.46 18.76 1.15
CA GLY A 431 -12.03 18.56 2.49
C GLY A 431 -11.74 17.20 3.13
N SER A 432 -11.25 16.22 2.35
CA SER A 432 -10.93 14.88 2.88
C SER A 432 -9.72 14.90 3.84
N GLY A 433 -8.69 15.73 3.55
CA GLY A 433 -7.54 15.94 4.43
C GLY A 433 -7.94 16.64 5.73
N ASP A 434 -8.72 17.72 5.62
CA ASP A 434 -9.25 18.46 6.77
C ASP A 434 -10.05 17.55 7.70
N ALA A 435 -10.90 16.69 7.11
CA ALA A 435 -11.64 15.68 7.86
C ALA A 435 -10.71 14.70 8.59
N LEU A 436 -9.64 14.21 7.94
CA LEU A 436 -8.66 13.33 8.57
C LEU A 436 -7.97 13.99 9.77
N ALA A 437 -7.53 15.24 9.63
CA ALA A 437 -6.90 15.99 10.73
C ALA A 437 -7.84 16.14 11.93
N GLY A 438 -9.11 16.49 11.67
CA GLY A 438 -10.14 16.56 12.69
C GLY A 438 -10.42 15.22 13.37
N ILE A 439 -10.52 14.12 12.60
CA ILE A 439 -10.73 12.76 13.14
C ILE A 439 -9.60 12.38 14.10
N ILE A 440 -8.33 12.58 13.70
CA ILE A 440 -7.16 12.26 14.54
C ILE A 440 -7.23 13.07 15.85
N ALA A 441 -7.47 14.37 15.76
CA ALA A 441 -7.60 15.24 16.95
C ALA A 441 -8.77 14.80 17.86
N GLY A 442 -9.88 14.35 17.27
CA GLY A 442 -11.02 13.83 18.01
C GLY A 442 -10.71 12.54 18.78
N PHE A 443 -9.86 11.65 18.24
CA PHE A 443 -9.35 10.49 18.99
C PHE A 443 -8.43 10.91 20.13
N ILE A 444 -7.50 11.84 19.87
CA ILE A 444 -6.58 12.37 20.90
C ILE A 444 -7.40 12.99 22.05
N ALA A 445 -8.44 13.76 21.74
CA ALA A 445 -9.30 14.41 22.73
C ALA A 445 -9.97 13.41 23.68
N GLN A 446 -10.26 12.21 23.19
CA GLN A 446 -10.85 11.13 23.97
C GLN A 446 -9.82 10.27 24.71
N GLY A 447 -8.57 10.73 24.84
CA GLY A 447 -7.52 10.12 25.66
C GLY A 447 -6.73 9.01 24.99
N TYR A 448 -6.76 8.91 23.66
CA TYR A 448 -5.91 7.98 22.93
C TYR A 448 -4.45 8.44 22.94
N GLU A 449 -3.53 7.50 23.12
CA GLU A 449 -2.12 7.72 22.80
C GLU A 449 -1.99 8.22 21.35
N ILE A 450 -1.07 9.18 21.10
CA ILE A 450 -1.00 9.91 19.84
C ILE A 450 -0.81 8.96 18.63
N LEU A 451 0.02 7.92 18.75
CA LEU A 451 0.20 6.92 17.69
C LEU A 451 -1.09 6.12 17.43
N ASN A 452 -1.76 5.69 18.50
CA ASN A 452 -3.02 4.94 18.38
C ASN A 452 -4.15 5.81 17.81
N ALA A 453 -4.15 7.11 18.13
CA ALA A 453 -5.06 8.09 17.55
C ALA A 453 -4.82 8.26 16.05
N ALA A 454 -3.56 8.36 15.61
CA ALA A 454 -3.20 8.43 14.20
C ALA A 454 -3.62 7.15 13.44
N ILE A 455 -3.34 5.96 13.99
CA ILE A 455 -3.73 4.68 13.40
C ILE A 455 -5.26 4.56 13.31
N SER A 456 -5.97 4.81 14.41
CA SER A 456 -7.43 4.72 14.44
C SER A 456 -8.08 5.79 13.57
N GLY A 457 -7.51 7.00 13.53
CA GLY A 457 -7.98 8.11 12.69
C GLY A 457 -7.89 7.80 11.20
N VAL A 458 -6.74 7.29 10.74
CA VAL A 458 -6.53 6.90 9.34
C VAL A 458 -7.45 5.74 8.94
N LEU A 459 -7.64 4.75 9.83
CA LEU A 459 -8.54 3.63 9.58
C LEU A 459 -10.02 4.08 9.58
N ALA A 460 -10.44 4.90 10.54
CA ALA A 460 -11.80 5.42 10.61
C ALA A 460 -12.15 6.25 9.38
N HIS A 461 -11.23 7.14 8.95
CA HIS A 461 -11.36 7.94 7.74
C HIS A 461 -11.54 7.07 6.49
N ALA A 462 -10.71 6.04 6.30
CA ALA A 462 -10.80 5.15 5.15
C ALA A 462 -12.08 4.32 5.15
N LEU A 463 -12.50 3.81 6.32
CA LEU A 463 -13.65 2.93 6.46
C LEU A 463 -15.00 3.69 6.45
N SER A 464 -15.00 5.00 6.75
CA SER A 464 -16.23 5.82 6.75
C SER A 464 -16.97 5.78 5.43
N VAL A 465 -16.27 5.72 4.30
CA VAL A 465 -16.87 5.72 2.95
C VAL A 465 -17.04 4.31 2.36
N GLU A 466 -16.66 3.26 3.09
CA GLU A 466 -16.70 1.89 2.55
C GLU A 466 -18.11 1.45 2.16
N ASN A 467 -19.09 1.76 2.99
CA ASN A 467 -20.49 1.38 2.79
C ASN A 467 -21.35 2.51 2.21
N CYS A 468 -20.74 3.62 1.79
CA CYS A 468 -21.46 4.71 1.18
C CYS A 468 -22.03 4.27 -0.17
N LYS A 469 -23.36 4.43 -0.36
CA LYS A 469 -24.08 4.02 -1.56
C LYS A 469 -24.06 5.08 -2.68
N LYS A 470 -23.50 6.25 -2.43
CA LYS A 470 -23.34 7.29 -3.46
C LYS A 470 -22.34 6.85 -4.51
N ASN A 471 -22.46 7.41 -5.70
CA ASN A 471 -21.44 7.25 -6.73
C ASN A 471 -20.07 7.77 -6.23
N ASP A 472 -19.01 7.11 -6.62
CA ASP A 472 -17.66 7.37 -6.13
C ASP A 472 -17.23 8.83 -6.31
N TYR A 473 -17.60 9.46 -7.43
CA TYR A 473 -17.31 10.86 -7.73
C TYR A 473 -18.12 11.88 -6.90
N SER A 474 -19.21 11.49 -6.24
CA SER A 474 -20.10 12.39 -5.50
C SER A 474 -19.84 12.43 -3.99
N ILE A 475 -18.95 11.60 -3.49
CA ILE A 475 -18.58 11.54 -2.07
C ILE A 475 -17.80 12.81 -1.69
N ASN A 476 -18.08 13.37 -0.52
CA ASN A 476 -17.47 14.57 0.02
C ASN A 476 -17.20 14.44 1.55
N ALA A 477 -16.68 15.50 2.18
CA ALA A 477 -16.33 15.49 3.60
C ALA A 477 -17.53 15.20 4.52
N PHE A 478 -18.75 15.63 4.16
CA PHE A 478 -19.96 15.34 4.95
C PHE A 478 -20.31 13.85 4.92
N ASP A 479 -20.05 13.16 3.81
CA ASP A 479 -20.26 11.71 3.71
C ASP A 479 -19.24 10.96 4.58
N ILE A 480 -18.01 11.48 4.70
CA ILE A 480 -17.02 10.95 5.65
C ILE A 480 -17.56 11.06 7.07
N MET A 481 -18.01 12.26 7.48
CA MET A 481 -18.56 12.50 8.83
C MET A 481 -19.80 11.63 9.10
N ASP A 482 -20.67 11.48 8.13
CA ASP A 482 -21.84 10.61 8.27
C ASP A 482 -21.43 9.14 8.42
N GLY A 483 -20.48 8.69 7.61
CA GLY A 483 -19.96 7.33 7.66
C GLY A 483 -19.28 6.98 8.99
N LEU A 484 -18.64 7.95 9.67
CA LEU A 484 -18.05 7.73 10.99
C LEU A 484 -19.08 7.24 12.02
N LYS A 485 -20.33 7.72 11.95
CA LYS A 485 -21.43 7.35 12.86
C LYS A 485 -21.81 5.87 12.76
N TRP A 486 -21.52 5.24 11.63
CA TRP A 486 -21.89 3.86 11.33
C TRP A 486 -20.74 2.85 11.48
N LEU A 487 -19.55 3.33 11.86
CA LEU A 487 -18.46 2.44 12.20
C LEU A 487 -18.82 1.61 13.44
N ARG A 488 -18.67 0.31 13.35
CA ARG A 488 -19.01 -0.61 14.43
C ARG A 488 -17.76 -1.35 14.91
N LYS A 489 -17.67 -1.56 16.21
CA LYS A 489 -16.74 -2.51 16.81
C LYS A 489 -17.16 -3.91 16.33
N LYS A 490 -16.26 -4.62 15.66
CA LYS A 490 -16.48 -6.03 15.30
C LYS A 490 -16.04 -6.93 16.43
#